data_4f5ee6cd6af6ec75c89a4dcacb597b2a
#
_entry.id   4f5ee6cd6af6ec75c89a4dcacb597b2a
#
_cell.length_a   1.000
_cell.length_b   1.000
_cell.length_c   1.000
_cell.angle_alpha   90.00
_cell.angle_beta   90.00
_cell.angle_gamma   90.00
#
_symmetry.space_group_name_H-M   'P 1'
#
loop_
_entity.id
_entity.type
_entity.pdbx_description
1 polymer ?
#
loop_
_entity_poly.entity_id
_entity_poly.type
_entity_poly.pdbx_seq_one_letter_code
_entity_poly.pdbx_strand_id
1 'polypeptide(L)'
;MSKKYDAIVVGARCAGSPTAMLLARQGCRVLMVDRATFPSDTVSTHIVHPNGVRALSRWSLLDRLTATGCPPIHTYSFDFGPFTLAGSPGTPEAPLAYCPRRTILDKLLVDAAAESGVEVREGFSVERVVIEDGRVVGIEGRSKQGGSIVDRAEVVVGADGRRSVVAEAVRPGQYDDKPPLLAGYYTYWSGLPMGGRFEQYVRERRGFAAVATHEDQTLVIAGWPYAEFAENKKDIEGNYLATIELAPDFADRLRGARQEARFAGAAVPNYFRKPYGPGWALVGDAGYNKDFITAQGIMDAFRDAELCATALSETFSGTRSFEDAMSDYHRARDATVKAMYEFTCQLATLEPPPPETQQLLAAIHGNKEAMDGFARLNAGTISPAEFFGQENVRAIMAAAA
;
A
#
# COMPACT_ATOMS: atom_id res chain seq x y z
N MET A 1 -1.84 34.51 -18.50
CA MET A 1 -3.02 33.64 -18.32
C MET A 1 -2.57 32.40 -17.60
N SER A 2 -3.17 32.04 -16.44
CA SER A 2 -2.88 30.76 -15.78
C SER A 2 -3.26 29.62 -16.72
N LYS A 3 -2.36 28.64 -16.89
CA LYS A 3 -2.69 27.40 -17.61
C LYS A 3 -3.85 26.71 -16.88
N LYS A 4 -4.91 26.35 -17.59
CA LYS A 4 -5.98 25.53 -17.04
C LYS A 4 -5.69 24.07 -17.36
N TYR A 5 -5.60 23.22 -16.34
CA TYR A 5 -5.44 21.76 -16.46
C TYR A 5 -6.82 21.07 -16.38
N ASP A 6 -6.93 19.88 -16.92
CA ASP A 6 -8.08 19.03 -16.70
C ASP A 6 -8.00 18.46 -15.28
N ALA A 7 -6.81 17.99 -14.85
CA ALA A 7 -6.56 17.56 -13.50
C ALA A 7 -5.24 18.12 -12.93
N ILE A 8 -5.24 18.43 -11.62
CA ILE A 8 -4.03 18.62 -10.82
C ILE A 8 -3.97 17.50 -9.81
N VAL A 9 -2.86 16.73 -9.79
CA VAL A 9 -2.61 15.65 -8.86
C VAL A 9 -1.61 16.12 -7.81
N VAL A 10 -2.02 16.10 -6.54
CA VAL A 10 -1.18 16.50 -5.40
C VAL A 10 -0.59 15.25 -4.75
N GLY A 11 0.73 15.08 -4.85
CA GLY A 11 1.48 13.90 -4.45
C GLY A 11 1.88 13.04 -5.65
N ALA A 12 3.17 12.69 -5.76
CA ALA A 12 3.76 11.99 -6.90
C ALA A 12 4.33 10.61 -6.53
N ARG A 13 3.68 9.89 -5.63
CA ARG A 13 4.07 8.52 -5.24
C ARG A 13 3.09 7.49 -5.81
N CYS A 14 2.99 6.32 -5.17
CA CYS A 14 2.24 5.15 -5.66
C CYS A 14 0.76 5.41 -6.03
N ALA A 15 0.12 6.44 -5.48
CA ALA A 15 -1.25 6.79 -5.87
C ALA A 15 -1.26 7.85 -6.98
N GLY A 16 -0.49 8.93 -6.81
CA GLY A 16 -0.58 10.09 -7.70
C GLY A 16 0.06 9.86 -9.07
N SER A 17 1.27 9.29 -9.13
CA SER A 17 1.95 9.06 -10.41
C SER A 17 1.15 8.17 -11.34
N PRO A 18 0.60 7.01 -10.92
CA PRO A 18 -0.26 6.22 -11.79
C PRO A 18 -1.55 6.94 -12.18
N THR A 19 -2.20 7.68 -11.27
CA THR A 19 -3.40 8.46 -11.60
C THR A 19 -3.09 9.48 -12.69
N ALA A 20 -2.02 10.26 -12.52
CA ALA A 20 -1.60 11.27 -13.50
C ALA A 20 -1.22 10.65 -14.84
N MET A 21 -0.42 9.58 -14.82
CA MET A 21 0.01 8.81 -16.00
C MET A 21 -1.19 8.30 -16.80
N LEU A 22 -2.15 7.68 -16.13
CA LEU A 22 -3.33 7.09 -16.79
C LEU A 22 -4.21 8.14 -17.40
N LEU A 23 -4.43 9.29 -16.75
CA LEU A 23 -5.15 10.42 -17.29
C LEU A 23 -4.44 11.02 -18.52
N ALA A 24 -3.12 11.23 -18.44
CA ALA A 24 -2.34 11.76 -19.55
C ALA A 24 -2.35 10.85 -20.77
N ARG A 25 -2.28 9.51 -20.58
CA ARG A 25 -2.41 8.51 -21.65
C ARG A 25 -3.78 8.55 -22.35
N GLN A 26 -4.79 9.11 -21.71
CA GLN A 26 -6.13 9.33 -22.27
C GLN A 26 -6.31 10.74 -22.88
N GLY A 27 -5.21 11.50 -22.99
CA GLY A 27 -5.19 12.81 -23.62
C GLY A 27 -5.51 13.98 -22.70
N CYS A 28 -5.68 13.76 -21.38
CA CYS A 28 -5.92 14.82 -20.41
C CYS A 28 -4.66 15.64 -20.17
N ARG A 29 -4.82 16.95 -19.98
CA ARG A 29 -3.74 17.85 -19.57
C ARG A 29 -3.60 17.82 -18.06
N VAL A 30 -2.55 17.19 -17.55
CA VAL A 30 -2.33 16.92 -16.13
C VAL A 30 -1.10 17.65 -15.62
N LEU A 31 -1.25 18.34 -14.48
CA LEU A 31 -0.15 18.78 -13.62
C LEU A 31 -0.06 17.83 -12.42
N MET A 32 1.13 17.33 -12.13
CA MET A 32 1.42 16.60 -10.90
C MET A 32 2.46 17.34 -10.08
N VAL A 33 2.18 17.54 -8.79
CA VAL A 33 3.07 18.27 -7.88
C VAL A 33 3.44 17.42 -6.67
N ASP A 34 4.69 17.50 -6.20
CA ASP A 34 5.12 16.89 -4.94
C ASP A 34 6.13 17.80 -4.24
N ARG A 35 6.05 17.82 -2.90
CA ARG A 35 7.02 18.56 -2.06
C ARG A 35 8.42 17.93 -2.03
N ALA A 36 8.51 16.64 -2.32
CA ALA A 36 9.77 15.93 -2.48
C ALA A 36 10.38 16.14 -3.87
N THR A 37 11.68 15.87 -3.97
CA THR A 37 12.39 15.63 -5.24
C THR A 37 12.74 14.15 -5.29
N PHE A 38 12.64 13.52 -6.46
CA PHE A 38 12.88 12.10 -6.60
C PHE A 38 14.27 11.81 -7.22
N PRO A 39 14.97 10.75 -6.73
CA PRO A 39 14.53 9.70 -5.80
C PRO A 39 14.41 10.21 -4.35
N SER A 40 13.38 9.73 -3.62
CA SER A 40 13.10 10.12 -2.25
C SER A 40 12.47 8.94 -1.51
N ASP A 41 12.95 8.66 -0.29
CA ASP A 41 12.42 7.55 0.52
C ASP A 41 11.16 7.95 1.30
N THR A 42 10.44 6.93 1.79
CA THR A 42 9.28 7.09 2.67
C THR A 42 9.03 5.81 3.45
N VAL A 43 8.43 5.93 4.63
CA VAL A 43 8.04 4.77 5.43
C VAL A 43 7.03 3.91 4.66
N SER A 44 7.34 2.62 4.52
CA SER A 44 6.52 1.68 3.74
C SER A 44 6.90 0.24 4.08
N THR A 45 5.99 -0.71 3.89
CA THR A 45 6.28 -2.15 3.88
C THR A 45 6.92 -2.59 2.56
N HIS A 46 6.92 -1.75 1.54
CA HIS A 46 7.54 -1.93 0.23
C HIS A 46 6.94 -3.02 -0.66
N ILE A 47 6.14 -3.94 -0.12
CA ILE A 47 5.66 -5.10 -0.88
C ILE A 47 4.67 -4.66 -1.97
N VAL A 48 4.98 -5.06 -3.21
CA VAL A 48 4.07 -5.05 -4.35
C VAL A 48 3.60 -6.49 -4.56
N HIS A 49 2.42 -6.80 -4.06
CA HIS A 49 1.80 -8.11 -4.19
C HIS A 49 1.41 -8.41 -5.65
N PRO A 50 1.05 -9.66 -6.01
CA PRO A 50 0.77 -10.06 -7.40
C PRO A 50 -0.24 -9.17 -8.14
N ASN A 51 -1.29 -8.69 -7.47
CA ASN A 51 -2.25 -7.78 -8.10
C ASN A 51 -1.61 -6.42 -8.48
N GLY A 52 -0.66 -5.92 -7.67
CA GLY A 52 0.14 -4.73 -8.00
C GLY A 52 1.12 -5.00 -9.15
N VAL A 53 1.71 -6.19 -9.18
CA VAL A 53 2.58 -6.64 -10.29
C VAL A 53 1.78 -6.70 -11.60
N ARG A 54 0.53 -7.20 -11.55
CA ARG A 54 -0.39 -7.20 -12.70
C ARG A 54 -0.70 -5.77 -13.18
N ALA A 55 -0.88 -4.82 -12.28
CA ALA A 55 -1.07 -3.42 -12.65
C ALA A 55 0.18 -2.85 -13.34
N LEU A 56 1.37 -3.07 -12.80
CA LEU A 56 2.63 -2.66 -13.44
C LEU A 56 2.80 -3.29 -14.83
N SER A 57 2.41 -4.55 -15.00
CA SER A 57 2.42 -5.22 -16.31
C SER A 57 1.47 -4.54 -17.31
N ARG A 58 0.22 -4.27 -16.92
CA ARG A 58 -0.75 -3.55 -17.76
C ARG A 58 -0.26 -2.15 -18.16
N TRP A 59 0.48 -1.50 -17.28
CA TRP A 59 1.06 -0.17 -17.54
C TRP A 59 2.37 -0.22 -18.35
N SER A 60 2.89 -1.43 -18.68
CA SER A 60 4.19 -1.63 -19.34
C SER A 60 5.37 -1.16 -18.48
N LEU A 61 5.26 -1.31 -17.16
CA LEU A 61 6.28 -0.89 -16.19
C LEU A 61 6.96 -2.07 -15.47
N LEU A 62 6.46 -3.29 -15.62
CA LEU A 62 7.01 -4.46 -14.93
C LEU A 62 8.46 -4.75 -15.34
N ASP A 63 8.76 -4.71 -16.63
CA ASP A 63 10.12 -4.94 -17.13
C ASP A 63 11.10 -3.88 -16.62
N ARG A 64 10.63 -2.64 -16.47
CA ARG A 64 11.45 -1.56 -15.88
C ARG A 64 11.73 -1.84 -14.40
N LEU A 65 10.75 -2.36 -13.65
CA LEU A 65 10.96 -2.76 -12.25
C LEU A 65 11.94 -3.93 -12.14
N THR A 66 11.76 -4.98 -12.94
CA THR A 66 12.65 -6.17 -12.90
C THR A 66 14.07 -5.83 -13.31
N ALA A 67 14.24 -4.93 -14.27
CA ALA A 67 15.56 -4.45 -14.71
C ALA A 67 16.32 -3.69 -13.61
N THR A 68 15.68 -3.25 -12.54
CA THR A 68 16.34 -2.63 -11.38
C THR A 68 17.07 -3.65 -10.48
N GLY A 69 16.91 -4.94 -10.73
CA GLY A 69 17.49 -5.99 -9.89
C GLY A 69 16.70 -6.28 -8.61
N CYS A 70 15.44 -5.80 -8.51
CA CYS A 70 14.57 -6.16 -7.38
C CYS A 70 14.32 -7.68 -7.36
N PRO A 71 14.68 -8.40 -6.28
CA PRO A 71 14.52 -9.85 -6.25
C PRO A 71 13.04 -10.24 -6.25
N PRO A 72 12.64 -11.27 -7.03
CA PRO A 72 11.28 -11.78 -7.03
C PRO A 72 10.97 -12.56 -5.76
N ILE A 73 9.70 -12.48 -5.33
CA ILE A 73 9.16 -13.25 -4.21
C ILE A 73 8.17 -14.26 -4.81
N HIS A 74 8.44 -15.55 -4.63
CA HIS A 74 7.60 -16.64 -5.13
C HIS A 74 6.93 -17.45 -4.04
N THR A 75 7.33 -17.27 -2.76
CA THR A 75 6.77 -17.99 -1.62
C THR A 75 6.47 -17.03 -0.47
N TYR A 76 5.26 -17.14 0.07
CA TYR A 76 4.91 -16.55 1.37
C TYR A 76 4.94 -17.64 2.42
N SER A 77 5.61 -17.36 3.52
CA SER A 77 5.82 -18.28 4.64
C SER A 77 5.31 -17.63 5.93
N PHE A 78 4.42 -18.31 6.62
CA PHE A 78 3.83 -17.86 7.88
C PHE A 78 4.18 -18.86 8.97
N ASP A 79 5.06 -18.46 9.86
CA ASP A 79 5.50 -19.28 11.00
C ASP A 79 4.67 -18.95 12.24
N PHE A 80 3.94 -19.95 12.74
CA PHE A 80 3.11 -19.84 13.93
C PHE A 80 3.78 -20.45 15.18
N GLY A 81 5.06 -20.85 15.07
CA GLY A 81 5.82 -21.54 16.11
C GLY A 81 5.75 -23.04 15.95
N PRO A 82 4.60 -23.71 16.26
CA PRO A 82 4.48 -25.15 16.11
C PRO A 82 4.52 -25.67 14.67
N PHE A 83 4.14 -24.82 13.70
CA PHE A 83 4.12 -25.16 12.27
C PHE A 83 4.27 -23.91 11.40
N THR A 84 4.62 -24.14 10.15
CA THR A 84 4.78 -23.11 9.13
C THR A 84 3.88 -23.41 7.94
N LEU A 85 3.12 -22.40 7.48
CA LEU A 85 2.35 -22.44 6.24
C LEU A 85 3.14 -21.73 5.15
N ALA A 86 3.52 -22.44 4.09
CA ALA A 86 4.29 -21.85 3.00
C ALA A 86 3.62 -22.16 1.65
N GLY A 87 3.27 -21.11 0.91
CA GLY A 87 2.55 -21.23 -0.35
C GLY A 87 2.89 -20.14 -1.36
N SER A 88 2.39 -20.32 -2.59
CA SER A 88 2.52 -19.33 -3.65
C SER A 88 1.48 -18.21 -3.48
N PRO A 89 1.89 -16.93 -3.46
CA PRO A 89 0.96 -15.80 -3.31
C PRO A 89 0.23 -15.44 -4.61
N GLY A 90 0.73 -15.93 -5.76
CA GLY A 90 0.34 -15.48 -7.08
C GLY A 90 -0.71 -16.33 -7.78
N THR A 91 -1.08 -15.87 -8.97
CA THR A 91 -1.89 -16.58 -9.95
C THR A 91 -1.05 -16.86 -11.18
N PRO A 92 -1.51 -17.69 -12.16
CA PRO A 92 -0.76 -17.91 -13.39
C PRO A 92 -0.40 -16.63 -14.15
N GLU A 93 -1.28 -15.60 -14.10
CA GLU A 93 -1.07 -14.32 -14.80
C GLU A 93 -0.13 -13.37 -14.06
N ALA A 94 0.04 -13.56 -12.76
CA ALA A 94 0.94 -12.78 -11.91
C ALA A 94 1.48 -13.68 -10.78
N PRO A 95 2.48 -14.52 -11.08
CA PRO A 95 2.95 -15.54 -10.13
C PRO A 95 3.81 -14.97 -9.00
N LEU A 96 4.37 -13.77 -9.17
CA LEU A 96 5.39 -13.20 -8.32
C LEU A 96 4.91 -11.95 -7.58
N ALA A 97 5.55 -11.66 -6.46
CA ALA A 97 5.53 -10.37 -5.79
C ALA A 97 6.95 -9.77 -5.78
N TYR A 98 7.08 -8.50 -5.43
CA TYR A 98 8.36 -7.79 -5.30
C TYR A 98 8.36 -6.88 -4.08
N CYS A 99 9.54 -6.54 -3.58
CA CYS A 99 9.69 -5.60 -2.47
C CYS A 99 10.68 -4.47 -2.84
N PRO A 100 10.31 -3.59 -3.81
CA PRO A 100 11.22 -2.54 -4.27
C PRO A 100 11.37 -1.43 -3.22
N ARG A 101 12.62 -0.91 -3.08
CA ARG A 101 12.85 0.33 -2.34
C ARG A 101 11.99 1.45 -2.92
N ARG A 102 11.41 2.29 -2.05
CA ARG A 102 10.54 3.40 -2.47
C ARG A 102 11.30 4.45 -3.27
N THR A 103 12.59 4.60 -3.03
CA THR A 103 13.47 5.44 -3.87
C THR A 103 13.47 5.01 -5.34
N ILE A 104 13.34 3.71 -5.59
CA ILE A 104 13.31 3.13 -6.94
C ILE A 104 11.89 3.11 -7.50
N LEU A 105 10.93 2.54 -6.76
CA LEU A 105 9.56 2.42 -7.24
C LEU A 105 8.92 3.78 -7.52
N ASP A 106 9.01 4.72 -6.56
CA ASP A 106 8.40 6.04 -6.73
C ASP A 106 9.03 6.80 -7.91
N LYS A 107 10.38 6.75 -8.06
CA LYS A 107 11.08 7.37 -9.19
C LYS A 107 10.63 6.77 -10.54
N LEU A 108 10.54 5.45 -10.63
CA LEU A 108 10.05 4.76 -11.82
C LEU A 108 8.64 5.22 -12.22
N LEU A 109 7.75 5.37 -11.24
CA LEU A 109 6.38 5.83 -11.48
C LEU A 109 6.31 7.29 -11.89
N VAL A 110 7.13 8.17 -11.27
CA VAL A 110 7.22 9.59 -11.63
C VAL A 110 7.73 9.75 -13.07
N ASP A 111 8.77 9.00 -13.44
CA ASP A 111 9.33 9.04 -14.79
C ASP A 111 8.31 8.57 -15.83
N ALA A 112 7.59 7.49 -15.54
CA ALA A 112 6.53 6.99 -16.41
C ALA A 112 5.39 8.00 -16.59
N ALA A 113 5.06 8.76 -15.55
CA ALA A 113 4.09 9.85 -15.64
C ALA A 113 4.60 10.98 -16.53
N ALA A 114 5.84 11.43 -16.35
CA ALA A 114 6.46 12.46 -17.19
C ALA A 114 6.55 12.03 -18.66
N GLU A 115 6.98 10.80 -18.93
CA GLU A 115 7.04 10.22 -20.27
C GLU A 115 5.66 10.12 -20.95
N SER A 116 4.60 10.03 -20.16
CA SER A 116 3.22 10.01 -20.64
C SER A 116 2.65 11.42 -20.92
N GLY A 117 3.44 12.49 -20.71
CA GLY A 117 3.06 13.88 -20.99
C GLY A 117 2.52 14.66 -19.78
N VAL A 118 2.65 14.12 -18.57
CA VAL A 118 2.31 14.84 -17.33
C VAL A 118 3.33 15.97 -17.10
N GLU A 119 2.86 17.18 -16.81
CA GLU A 119 3.73 18.25 -16.28
C GLU A 119 4.04 17.91 -14.81
N VAL A 120 5.29 17.56 -14.52
CA VAL A 120 5.73 17.18 -13.17
C VAL A 120 6.47 18.35 -12.52
N ARG A 121 6.07 18.73 -11.31
CA ARG A 121 6.77 19.72 -10.49
C ARG A 121 7.18 19.13 -9.15
N GLU A 122 8.43 18.76 -9.07
CA GLU A 122 9.06 18.30 -7.84
C GLU A 122 9.49 19.49 -6.96
N GLY A 123 9.60 19.27 -5.65
CA GLY A 123 9.98 20.32 -4.70
C GLY A 123 8.94 21.44 -4.58
N PHE A 124 7.69 21.16 -4.93
CA PHE A 124 6.57 22.09 -4.88
C PHE A 124 5.63 21.75 -3.71
N SER A 125 5.51 22.64 -2.76
CA SER A 125 4.62 22.50 -1.61
C SER A 125 3.29 23.18 -1.86
N VAL A 126 2.22 22.40 -1.86
CA VAL A 126 0.84 22.94 -1.86
C VAL A 126 0.57 23.49 -0.46
N GLU A 127 0.20 24.78 -0.41
CA GLU A 127 -0.11 25.50 0.84
C GLU A 127 -1.60 25.62 1.06
N ARG A 128 -2.37 25.68 -0.04
CA ARG A 128 -3.81 25.86 0.00
C ARG A 128 -4.49 25.28 -1.24
N VAL A 129 -5.65 24.68 -1.02
CA VAL A 129 -6.61 24.33 -2.08
C VAL A 129 -7.48 25.55 -2.36
N VAL A 130 -7.61 25.92 -3.62
CA VAL A 130 -8.45 27.07 -4.05
C VAL A 130 -9.89 26.60 -4.20
N ILE A 131 -10.78 27.19 -3.41
CA ILE A 131 -12.21 26.87 -3.41
C ILE A 131 -12.99 28.12 -3.79
N GLU A 132 -13.85 28.04 -4.79
CA GLU A 132 -14.75 29.10 -5.24
C GLU A 132 -16.18 28.53 -5.29
N ASP A 133 -17.12 29.22 -4.70
CA ASP A 133 -18.56 28.83 -4.66
C ASP A 133 -18.78 27.37 -4.20
N GLY A 134 -17.98 26.92 -3.21
CA GLY A 134 -18.07 25.56 -2.67
C GLY A 134 -17.44 24.46 -3.55
N ARG A 135 -16.80 24.84 -4.66
CA ARG A 135 -16.11 23.93 -5.59
C ARG A 135 -14.61 24.15 -5.53
N VAL A 136 -13.83 23.07 -5.50
CA VAL A 136 -12.39 23.12 -5.70
C VAL A 136 -12.10 23.45 -7.17
N VAL A 137 -11.24 24.48 -7.39
CA VAL A 137 -10.90 24.99 -8.74
C VAL A 137 -9.39 25.03 -8.99
N GLY A 138 -8.57 24.61 -8.04
CA GLY A 138 -7.12 24.62 -8.19
C GLY A 138 -6.36 24.50 -6.88
N ILE A 139 -5.07 24.78 -6.96
CA ILE A 139 -4.15 24.80 -5.81
C ILE A 139 -3.34 26.10 -5.80
N GLU A 140 -2.90 26.48 -4.62
CA GLU A 140 -1.87 27.49 -4.42
C GLU A 140 -0.70 26.89 -3.66
N GLY A 141 0.51 27.16 -4.11
CA GLY A 141 1.72 26.63 -3.49
C GLY A 141 2.96 27.32 -4.00
N ARG A 142 4.13 26.83 -3.58
CA ARG A 142 5.42 27.39 -3.99
C ARG A 142 6.49 26.33 -4.15
N SER A 143 7.45 26.58 -5.04
CA SER A 143 8.73 25.89 -5.07
C SER A 143 9.71 26.50 -4.09
N LYS A 144 10.78 25.75 -3.74
CA LYS A 144 11.84 26.23 -2.82
C LYS A 144 12.50 27.53 -3.28
N GLN A 145 12.44 27.86 -4.57
CA GLN A 145 13.16 28.98 -5.20
C GLN A 145 12.23 30.06 -5.77
N GLY A 146 10.90 29.93 -5.64
CA GLY A 146 9.95 30.80 -6.28
C GLY A 146 8.88 31.38 -5.37
N GLY A 147 8.16 32.39 -5.86
CA GLY A 147 6.99 32.97 -5.20
C GLY A 147 5.79 32.00 -5.23
N SER A 148 4.68 32.44 -4.60
CA SER A 148 3.41 31.69 -4.65
C SER A 148 2.88 31.62 -6.08
N ILE A 149 2.44 30.44 -6.47
CA ILE A 149 1.84 30.14 -7.78
C ILE A 149 0.44 29.59 -7.55
N VAL A 150 -0.53 30.09 -8.30
CA VAL A 150 -1.89 29.55 -8.37
C VAL A 150 -2.07 28.82 -9.69
N ASP A 151 -2.33 27.52 -9.62
CA ASP A 151 -2.69 26.71 -10.79
C ASP A 151 -4.15 26.29 -10.68
N ARG A 152 -4.85 26.28 -11.84
CA ARG A 152 -6.28 25.97 -11.92
C ARG A 152 -6.53 24.68 -12.68
N ALA A 153 -7.53 23.92 -12.25
CA ALA A 153 -7.98 22.69 -12.89
C ALA A 153 -9.49 22.50 -12.77
N GLU A 154 -10.02 21.58 -13.56
CA GLU A 154 -11.41 21.13 -13.40
C GLU A 154 -11.58 20.25 -12.17
N VAL A 155 -10.56 19.42 -11.88
CA VAL A 155 -10.50 18.54 -10.69
C VAL A 155 -9.11 18.58 -10.05
N VAL A 156 -9.07 18.64 -8.72
CA VAL A 156 -7.85 18.43 -7.92
C VAL A 156 -7.92 17.04 -7.29
N VAL A 157 -6.92 16.19 -7.55
CA VAL A 157 -6.80 14.86 -6.97
C VAL A 157 -5.82 14.88 -5.82
N GLY A 158 -6.28 14.61 -4.61
CA GLY A 158 -5.42 14.40 -3.43
C GLY A 158 -4.85 12.98 -3.43
N ALA A 159 -3.54 12.89 -3.63
CA ALA A 159 -2.74 11.65 -3.61
C ALA A 159 -1.56 11.77 -2.63
N ASP A 160 -1.66 12.70 -1.70
CA ASP A 160 -0.62 13.20 -0.79
C ASP A 160 -0.61 12.45 0.56
N GLY A 161 -1.24 11.27 0.59
CA GLY A 161 -1.18 10.32 1.67
C GLY A 161 -2.04 10.69 2.88
N ARG A 162 -1.77 10.08 4.02
CA ARG A 162 -2.59 10.18 5.24
C ARG A 162 -2.80 11.61 5.75
N ARG A 163 -1.79 12.49 5.57
CA ARG A 163 -1.83 13.91 5.95
C ARG A 163 -2.15 14.79 4.74
N SER A 164 -3.14 14.38 3.97
CA SER A 164 -3.54 15.05 2.74
C SER A 164 -4.01 16.48 3.00
N VAL A 165 -3.32 17.44 2.38
CA VAL A 165 -3.72 18.85 2.37
C VAL A 165 -5.06 19.03 1.66
N VAL A 166 -5.31 18.21 0.62
CA VAL A 166 -6.59 18.23 -0.11
C VAL A 166 -7.72 17.75 0.79
N ALA A 167 -7.55 16.60 1.46
CA ALA A 167 -8.56 16.08 2.37
C ALA A 167 -8.81 17.02 3.55
N GLU A 168 -7.77 17.65 4.10
CA GLU A 168 -7.91 18.64 5.16
C GLU A 168 -8.74 19.86 4.73
N ALA A 169 -8.52 20.35 3.51
CA ALA A 169 -9.24 21.50 2.97
C ALA A 169 -10.72 21.21 2.70
N VAL A 170 -11.04 20.04 2.12
CA VAL A 170 -12.41 19.70 1.72
C VAL A 170 -13.22 18.98 2.82
N ARG A 171 -12.56 18.49 3.88
CA ARG A 171 -13.16 17.81 5.04
C ARG A 171 -14.18 16.75 4.65
N PRO A 172 -13.77 15.71 3.90
CA PRO A 172 -14.69 14.68 3.44
C PRO A 172 -15.26 13.91 4.63
N GLY A 173 -16.50 13.43 4.50
CA GLY A 173 -17.08 12.52 5.50
C GLY A 173 -16.18 11.28 5.67
N GLN A 174 -15.87 10.96 6.93
CA GLN A 174 -15.09 9.77 7.32
C GLN A 174 -16.04 8.71 7.89
N TYR A 175 -15.76 7.44 7.61
CA TYR A 175 -16.57 6.31 8.08
C TYR A 175 -15.73 5.07 8.30
N ASP A 176 -16.27 4.08 9.00
CA ASP A 176 -15.61 2.83 9.38
C ASP A 176 -14.24 3.04 10.01
N ASP A 177 -14.06 4.14 10.73
CA ASP A 177 -12.80 4.50 11.35
C ASP A 177 -12.49 3.67 12.59
N LYS A 178 -11.21 3.32 12.73
CA LYS A 178 -10.65 2.67 13.91
C LYS A 178 -9.32 3.34 14.24
N PRO A 179 -8.96 3.43 15.53
CA PRO A 179 -7.66 3.95 15.93
C PRO A 179 -6.53 3.09 15.37
N PRO A 180 -5.27 3.50 15.47
CA PRO A 180 -4.13 2.63 15.25
C PRO A 180 -4.25 1.39 16.15
N LEU A 181 -4.06 0.20 15.55
CA LEU A 181 -4.14 -1.10 16.23
C LEU A 181 -2.75 -1.67 16.47
N LEU A 182 -1.87 -1.50 15.47
CA LEU A 182 -0.50 -1.98 15.47
C LEU A 182 0.47 -0.80 15.38
N ALA A 183 1.62 -0.95 16.03
CA ALA A 183 2.81 -0.13 15.81
C ALA A 183 3.97 -1.03 15.39
N GLY A 184 4.79 -0.57 14.45
CA GLY A 184 5.94 -1.34 14.00
C GLY A 184 7.14 -0.48 13.66
N TYR A 185 8.31 -1.09 13.78
CA TYR A 185 9.57 -0.52 13.34
C TYR A 185 10.29 -1.50 12.43
N TYR A 186 10.92 -0.97 11.40
CA TYR A 186 11.75 -1.74 10.48
C TYR A 186 13.12 -1.10 10.28
N THR A 187 14.05 -1.93 9.85
CA THR A 187 15.35 -1.52 9.32
C THR A 187 15.76 -2.47 8.20
N TYR A 188 16.89 -2.21 7.58
CA TYR A 188 17.46 -3.06 6.52
C TYR A 188 18.69 -3.77 7.03
N TRP A 189 18.86 -5.01 6.57
CA TRP A 189 19.97 -5.88 6.96
C TRP A 189 20.68 -6.42 5.71
N SER A 190 22.00 -6.38 5.66
CA SER A 190 22.81 -7.12 4.69
C SER A 190 23.30 -8.44 5.28
N GLY A 191 23.59 -9.41 4.40
CA GLY A 191 24.01 -10.75 4.83
C GLY A 191 22.89 -11.63 5.36
N LEU A 192 21.62 -11.30 5.06
CA LEU A 192 20.43 -12.06 5.43
C LEU A 192 19.65 -12.50 4.18
N PRO A 193 20.09 -13.56 3.47
CA PRO A 193 19.42 -14.01 2.25
C PRO A 193 18.05 -14.61 2.54
N MET A 194 17.05 -14.28 1.73
CA MET A 194 15.67 -14.75 1.86
C MET A 194 15.29 -15.85 0.85
N GLY A 195 16.10 -16.11 -0.17
CA GLY A 195 15.86 -17.16 -1.17
C GLY A 195 14.51 -17.02 -1.90
N GLY A 196 14.08 -15.79 -2.20
CA GLY A 196 12.79 -15.53 -2.87
C GLY A 196 11.56 -15.73 -1.97
N ARG A 197 11.72 -15.66 -0.67
CA ARG A 197 10.65 -15.82 0.32
C ARG A 197 10.33 -14.49 0.99
N PHE A 198 9.05 -14.27 1.24
CA PHE A 198 8.56 -13.40 2.28
C PHE A 198 8.25 -14.26 3.51
N GLU A 199 8.85 -13.97 4.64
CA GLU A 199 8.66 -14.70 5.88
C GLU A 199 7.97 -13.81 6.90
N GLN A 200 6.87 -14.31 7.48
CA GLN A 200 6.14 -13.67 8.57
C GLN A 200 6.09 -14.61 9.77
N TYR A 201 6.42 -14.10 10.93
CA TYR A 201 6.45 -14.81 12.19
C TYR A 201 5.35 -14.27 13.09
N VAL A 202 4.41 -15.13 13.47
CA VAL A 202 3.25 -14.78 14.29
C VAL A 202 3.46 -15.38 15.68
N ARG A 203 3.49 -14.53 16.68
CA ARG A 203 3.59 -14.92 18.10
C ARG A 203 2.50 -14.24 18.89
N GLU A 204 2.30 -14.66 20.14
CA GLU A 204 1.33 -14.03 21.02
C GLU A 204 1.66 -12.55 21.21
N ARG A 205 0.75 -11.68 20.75
CA ARG A 205 0.84 -10.22 20.81
C ARG A 205 2.14 -9.64 20.22
N ARG A 206 2.81 -10.38 19.35
CA ARG A 206 4.05 -10.00 18.68
C ARG A 206 4.06 -10.56 17.28
N GLY A 207 4.71 -9.87 16.39
CA GLY A 207 4.97 -10.38 15.06
C GLY A 207 6.13 -9.65 14.42
N PHE A 208 6.79 -10.34 13.50
CA PHE A 208 7.75 -9.69 12.61
C PHE A 208 7.71 -10.34 11.23
N ALA A 209 8.21 -9.62 10.25
CA ALA A 209 8.32 -10.13 8.89
C ALA A 209 9.65 -9.73 8.27
N ALA A 210 10.13 -10.56 7.34
CA ALA A 210 11.38 -10.36 6.63
C ALA A 210 11.18 -10.58 5.12
N VAL A 211 11.79 -9.72 4.30
CA VAL A 211 11.69 -9.77 2.84
C VAL A 211 12.90 -9.12 2.18
N ALA A 212 13.44 -9.78 1.16
CA ALA A 212 14.55 -9.23 0.37
C ALA A 212 14.10 -8.02 -0.46
N THR A 213 15.00 -7.03 -0.58
CA THR A 213 14.83 -5.84 -1.39
C THR A 213 16.09 -5.61 -2.25
N HIS A 214 16.27 -4.43 -2.82
CA HIS A 214 17.44 -4.08 -3.62
C HIS A 214 18.75 -4.13 -2.82
N GLU A 215 19.88 -4.19 -3.55
CA GLU A 215 21.24 -4.08 -2.99
C GLU A 215 21.56 -5.19 -1.98
N ASP A 216 21.05 -6.41 -2.21
CA ASP A 216 21.20 -7.57 -1.32
C ASP A 216 20.78 -7.30 0.13
N GLN A 217 19.90 -6.33 0.31
CA GLN A 217 19.35 -6.01 1.63
C GLN A 217 18.03 -6.75 1.88
N THR A 218 17.79 -7.05 3.14
CA THR A 218 16.53 -7.58 3.65
C THR A 218 15.88 -6.56 4.58
N LEU A 219 14.65 -6.18 4.27
CA LEU A 219 13.80 -5.43 5.19
C LEU A 219 13.29 -6.38 6.25
N VAL A 220 13.48 -6.04 7.52
CA VAL A 220 12.87 -6.76 8.65
C VAL A 220 12.07 -5.77 9.48
N ILE A 221 10.78 -6.05 9.66
CA ILE A 221 9.83 -5.24 10.43
C ILE A 221 9.32 -6.03 11.63
N ALA A 222 9.37 -5.45 12.83
CA ALA A 222 8.74 -5.99 14.04
C ALA A 222 7.56 -5.12 14.45
N GLY A 223 6.50 -5.73 15.01
CA GLY A 223 5.28 -5.06 15.36
C GLY A 223 4.70 -5.50 16.69
N TRP A 224 4.01 -4.56 17.36
CA TRP A 224 3.37 -4.69 18.66
C TRP A 224 2.00 -4.05 18.67
N PRO A 225 1.10 -4.43 19.59
CA PRO A 225 -0.13 -3.69 19.81
C PRO A 225 0.14 -2.20 20.06
N TYR A 226 -0.66 -1.35 19.44
CA TYR A 226 -0.48 0.11 19.56
C TYR A 226 -0.49 0.61 21.00
N ALA A 227 -1.24 -0.05 21.90
CA ALA A 227 -1.28 0.29 23.32
C ALA A 227 0.11 0.29 23.99
N GLU A 228 1.07 -0.48 23.45
CA GLU A 228 2.44 -0.58 23.95
C GLU A 228 3.40 0.39 23.26
N PHE A 229 2.94 1.15 22.27
CA PHE A 229 3.80 2.01 21.43
C PHE A 229 4.62 3.02 22.21
N ALA A 230 3.99 3.69 23.20
CA ALA A 230 4.66 4.72 23.99
C ALA A 230 5.80 4.14 24.84
N GLU A 231 5.63 2.92 25.35
CA GLU A 231 6.65 2.22 26.13
C GLU A 231 7.75 1.67 25.21
N ASN A 232 7.38 0.95 24.16
CA ASN A 232 8.34 0.34 23.24
C ASN A 232 9.20 1.38 22.51
N LYS A 233 8.71 2.61 22.35
CA LYS A 233 9.47 3.71 21.78
C LYS A 233 10.66 4.16 22.62
N LYS A 234 10.69 3.83 23.91
CA LYS A 234 11.81 4.20 24.81
C LYS A 234 13.06 3.35 24.53
N ASP A 235 12.87 2.13 24.06
CA ASP A 235 13.94 1.21 23.63
C ASP A 235 13.48 0.43 22.39
N ILE A 236 13.59 1.09 21.22
CA ILE A 236 13.15 0.51 19.94
C ILE A 236 13.99 -0.72 19.60
N GLU A 237 15.32 -0.63 19.73
CA GLU A 237 16.24 -1.70 19.36
C GLU A 237 16.07 -2.92 20.25
N GLY A 238 16.03 -2.72 21.57
CA GLY A 238 15.84 -3.83 22.51
C GLY A 238 14.51 -4.55 22.29
N ASN A 239 13.39 -3.81 22.15
CA ASN A 239 12.08 -4.41 21.88
C ASN A 239 12.02 -5.10 20.51
N TYR A 240 12.66 -4.53 19.49
CA TYR A 240 12.76 -5.11 18.16
C TYR A 240 13.50 -6.46 18.20
N LEU A 241 14.70 -6.49 18.79
CA LEU A 241 15.50 -7.71 18.91
C LEU A 241 14.80 -8.76 19.79
N ALA A 242 14.22 -8.35 20.92
CA ALA A 242 13.44 -9.26 21.78
C ALA A 242 12.24 -9.90 21.05
N THR A 243 11.60 -9.17 20.11
CA THR A 243 10.54 -9.75 19.28
C THR A 243 11.08 -10.80 18.31
N ILE A 244 12.25 -10.57 17.73
CA ILE A 244 12.90 -11.51 16.80
C ILE A 244 13.38 -12.76 17.51
N GLU A 245 13.86 -12.65 18.75
CA GLU A 245 14.29 -13.80 19.58
C GLU A 245 13.14 -14.80 19.87
N LEU A 246 11.88 -14.43 19.67
CA LEU A 246 10.74 -15.35 19.72
C LEU A 246 10.74 -16.39 18.58
N ALA A 247 11.62 -16.25 17.60
CA ALA A 247 11.87 -17.21 16.53
C ALA A 247 13.38 -17.50 16.45
N PRO A 248 13.91 -18.42 17.28
CA PRO A 248 15.34 -18.64 17.44
C PRO A 248 16.11 -18.90 16.16
N ASP A 249 15.54 -19.70 15.24
CA ASP A 249 16.18 -20.01 13.95
C ASP A 249 16.38 -18.75 13.08
N PHE A 250 15.43 -17.81 13.11
CA PHE A 250 15.59 -16.53 12.43
C PHE A 250 16.55 -15.60 13.16
N ALA A 251 16.49 -15.57 14.50
CA ALA A 251 17.41 -14.78 15.32
C ALA A 251 18.86 -15.18 15.08
N ASP A 252 19.15 -16.50 14.94
CA ASP A 252 20.48 -17.00 14.60
C ASP A 252 20.96 -16.50 13.24
N ARG A 253 20.08 -16.47 12.23
CA ARG A 253 20.38 -15.90 10.91
C ARG A 253 20.68 -14.41 11.01
N LEU A 254 19.91 -13.68 11.82
CA LEU A 254 20.06 -12.23 11.99
C LEU A 254 21.36 -11.86 12.70
N ARG A 255 21.84 -12.66 13.67
CA ARG A 255 23.12 -12.40 14.36
C ARG A 255 24.34 -12.37 13.43
N GLY A 256 24.23 -13.04 12.27
CA GLY A 256 25.25 -13.02 11.23
C GLY A 256 25.13 -11.85 10.26
N ALA A 257 24.05 -11.09 10.34
CA ALA A 257 23.72 -9.97 9.44
C ALA A 257 24.18 -8.63 10.02
N ARG A 258 24.25 -7.61 9.15
CA ARG A 258 24.64 -6.24 9.52
C ARG A 258 23.48 -5.29 9.27
N GLN A 259 23.15 -4.47 10.26
CA GLN A 259 22.16 -3.41 10.12
C GLN A 259 22.70 -2.27 9.24
N GLU A 260 21.92 -1.88 8.24
CA GLU A 260 22.32 -0.89 7.22
C GLU A 260 21.68 0.49 7.40
N ALA A 261 20.60 0.58 8.19
CA ALA A 261 19.87 1.83 8.35
C ALA A 261 19.37 2.03 9.81
N ARG A 262 18.99 3.24 10.12
CA ARG A 262 18.27 3.54 11.36
C ARG A 262 16.87 2.96 11.30
N PHE A 263 16.30 2.66 12.47
CA PHE A 263 14.91 2.23 12.55
C PHE A 263 13.96 3.31 12.04
N ALA A 264 13.03 2.89 11.17
CA ALA A 264 11.89 3.67 10.74
C ALA A 264 10.61 2.99 11.23
N GLY A 265 9.65 3.74 11.70
CA GLY A 265 8.44 3.17 12.29
C GLY A 265 7.18 3.92 11.96
N ALA A 266 6.07 3.23 12.10
CA ALA A 266 4.75 3.78 11.93
C ALA A 266 3.73 3.12 12.86
N ALA A 267 2.70 3.90 13.17
CA ALA A 267 1.39 3.44 13.58
C ALA A 267 0.39 4.23 12.74
N VAL A 268 -0.62 3.58 12.22
CA VAL A 268 -1.52 4.21 11.26
C VAL A 268 -2.98 3.99 11.69
N PRO A 269 -3.83 5.03 11.60
CA PRO A 269 -5.26 4.87 11.82
C PRO A 269 -5.88 4.13 10.63
N ASN A 270 -7.05 3.55 10.86
CA ASN A 270 -7.82 2.87 9.85
C ASN A 270 -9.06 3.70 9.55
N TYR A 271 -9.33 4.01 8.28
CA TYR A 271 -10.50 4.81 7.90
C TYR A 271 -10.83 4.71 6.42
N PHE A 272 -12.08 5.01 6.12
CA PHE A 272 -12.54 5.43 4.81
C PHE A 272 -12.93 6.90 4.84
N ARG A 273 -12.73 7.59 3.73
CA ARG A 273 -13.28 8.92 3.44
C ARG A 273 -14.11 8.88 2.19
N LYS A 274 -15.20 9.66 2.13
CA LYS A 274 -15.87 9.90 0.84
C LYS A 274 -14.80 10.38 -0.14
N PRO A 275 -14.55 9.67 -1.27
CA PRO A 275 -13.36 9.93 -2.07
C PRO A 275 -13.54 11.03 -3.12
N TYR A 276 -14.66 11.76 -3.13
CA TYR A 276 -14.89 12.82 -4.09
C TYR A 276 -15.92 13.84 -3.61
N GLY A 277 -15.91 14.98 -4.25
CA GLY A 277 -16.91 16.05 -4.13
C GLY A 277 -16.66 17.13 -5.17
N PRO A 278 -17.35 18.28 -5.11
CA PRO A 278 -17.30 19.29 -6.15
C PRO A 278 -15.87 19.73 -6.49
N GLY A 279 -15.34 19.28 -7.64
CA GLY A 279 -14.02 19.62 -8.17
C GLY A 279 -12.85 18.93 -7.47
N TRP A 280 -13.05 17.87 -6.72
CA TRP A 280 -11.97 17.12 -6.08
C TRP A 280 -12.20 15.63 -6.03
N ALA A 281 -11.11 14.87 -5.97
CA ALA A 281 -11.08 13.44 -5.70
C ALA A 281 -9.93 13.08 -4.76
N LEU A 282 -9.99 11.90 -4.11
CA LEU A 282 -8.94 11.35 -3.24
C LEU A 282 -8.59 9.94 -3.68
N VAL A 283 -7.30 9.61 -3.71
CA VAL A 283 -6.77 8.28 -4.04
C VAL A 283 -5.72 7.83 -3.01
N GLY A 284 -5.57 6.52 -2.85
CA GLY A 284 -4.66 5.94 -1.87
C GLY A 284 -4.96 6.40 -0.44
N ASP A 285 -3.92 6.53 0.40
CA ASP A 285 -4.07 6.87 1.82
C ASP A 285 -4.77 8.22 2.10
N ALA A 286 -4.91 9.09 1.11
CA ALA A 286 -5.69 10.32 1.25
C ALA A 286 -7.20 10.02 1.37
N GLY A 287 -7.68 8.98 0.69
CA GLY A 287 -9.07 8.57 0.67
C GLY A 287 -9.40 7.32 1.50
N TYR A 288 -8.43 6.44 1.73
CA TYR A 288 -8.62 5.17 2.40
C TYR A 288 -7.28 4.69 2.98
N ASN A 289 -7.27 4.35 4.26
CA ASN A 289 -6.09 3.84 4.94
C ASN A 289 -6.43 2.70 5.88
N LYS A 290 -5.58 1.68 5.92
CA LYS A 290 -5.66 0.57 6.87
C LYS A 290 -4.30 0.22 7.42
N ASP A 291 -4.28 -0.59 8.46
CA ASP A 291 -3.07 -1.08 9.10
C ASP A 291 -2.14 -1.74 8.08
N PHE A 292 -0.84 -1.66 8.35
CA PHE A 292 0.20 -2.13 7.44
C PHE A 292 0.51 -3.64 7.56
N ILE A 293 -0.12 -4.37 8.47
CA ILE A 293 0.19 -5.78 8.75
C ILE A 293 0.04 -6.70 7.52
N THR A 294 -0.89 -6.39 6.62
CA THR A 294 -1.09 -7.11 5.37
C THR A 294 -0.34 -6.52 4.17
N ALA A 295 0.42 -5.43 4.36
CA ALA A 295 1.23 -4.75 3.34
C ALA A 295 0.49 -4.36 2.05
N GLN A 296 -0.82 -4.06 2.11
CA GLN A 296 -1.69 -3.85 0.94
C GLN A 296 -1.65 -2.44 0.34
N GLY A 297 -1.05 -1.45 1.04
CA GLY A 297 -1.19 -0.03 0.72
C GLY A 297 -0.76 0.37 -0.70
N ILE A 298 0.28 -0.26 -1.27
CA ILE A 298 0.72 0.04 -2.66
C ILE A 298 -0.31 -0.45 -3.68
N MET A 299 -0.88 -1.65 -3.48
CA MET A 299 -1.89 -2.18 -4.37
C MET A 299 -3.20 -1.41 -4.29
N ASP A 300 -3.59 -0.98 -3.09
CA ASP A 300 -4.75 -0.12 -2.89
C ASP A 300 -4.59 1.19 -3.64
N ALA A 301 -3.40 1.80 -3.55
CA ALA A 301 -3.06 3.02 -4.28
C ALA A 301 -3.11 2.82 -5.81
N PHE A 302 -2.61 1.70 -6.32
CA PHE A 302 -2.66 1.37 -7.75
C PHE A 302 -4.09 1.16 -8.26
N ARG A 303 -4.91 0.42 -7.51
CA ARG A 303 -6.32 0.21 -7.84
C ARG A 303 -7.10 1.52 -7.82
N ASP A 304 -6.93 2.32 -6.77
CA ASP A 304 -7.60 3.61 -6.67
C ASP A 304 -7.22 4.54 -7.82
N ALA A 305 -5.95 4.50 -8.25
CA ALA A 305 -5.47 5.25 -9.41
C ALA A 305 -6.19 4.82 -10.71
N GLU A 306 -6.33 3.51 -10.97
CA GLU A 306 -7.05 2.99 -12.14
C GLU A 306 -8.53 3.40 -12.12
N LEU A 307 -9.21 3.16 -10.99
CA LEU A 307 -10.63 3.47 -10.86
C LEU A 307 -10.91 4.97 -10.98
N CYS A 308 -10.11 5.81 -10.30
CA CYS A 308 -10.27 7.26 -10.33
C CYS A 308 -9.95 7.84 -11.71
N ALA A 309 -8.85 7.39 -12.35
CA ALA A 309 -8.49 7.86 -13.68
C ALA A 309 -9.55 7.49 -14.73
N THR A 310 -10.15 6.29 -14.65
CA THR A 310 -11.26 5.89 -15.51
C THR A 310 -12.47 6.80 -15.32
N ALA A 311 -12.92 7.02 -14.07
CA ALA A 311 -14.07 7.87 -13.76
C ALA A 311 -13.87 9.33 -14.21
N LEU A 312 -12.67 9.89 -13.99
CA LEU A 312 -12.34 11.25 -14.41
C LEU A 312 -12.26 11.36 -15.93
N SER A 313 -11.71 10.37 -16.63
CA SER A 313 -11.64 10.36 -18.08
C SER A 313 -13.03 10.32 -18.73
N GLU A 314 -13.94 9.50 -18.21
CA GLU A 314 -15.35 9.48 -18.65
C GLU A 314 -16.02 10.85 -18.45
N THR A 315 -15.68 11.53 -17.36
CA THR A 315 -16.15 12.89 -17.08
C THR A 315 -15.59 13.91 -18.07
N PHE A 316 -14.27 13.92 -18.28
CA PHE A 316 -13.61 14.91 -19.15
C PHE A 316 -13.96 14.71 -20.64
N SER A 317 -14.25 13.48 -21.05
CA SER A 317 -14.76 13.20 -22.41
C SER A 317 -16.25 13.56 -22.59
N GLY A 318 -16.95 13.91 -21.50
CA GLY A 318 -18.39 14.18 -21.53
C GLY A 318 -19.26 12.92 -21.66
N THR A 319 -18.68 11.73 -21.54
CA THR A 319 -19.40 10.45 -21.64
C THR A 319 -20.33 10.23 -20.45
N ARG A 320 -19.91 10.69 -19.26
CA ARG A 320 -20.69 10.58 -18.01
C ARG A 320 -20.62 11.88 -17.20
N SER A 321 -21.63 12.10 -16.35
CA SER A 321 -21.54 13.18 -15.36
C SER A 321 -20.46 12.90 -14.33
N PHE A 322 -19.84 13.94 -13.75
CA PHE A 322 -18.86 13.80 -12.67
C PHE A 322 -19.43 13.02 -11.47
N GLU A 323 -20.67 13.34 -11.08
CA GLU A 323 -21.30 12.71 -9.92
C GLU A 323 -21.51 11.19 -10.15
N ASP A 324 -22.02 10.80 -11.32
CA ASP A 324 -22.26 9.39 -11.62
C ASP A 324 -20.97 8.57 -11.72
N ALA A 325 -19.96 9.10 -12.42
CA ALA A 325 -18.67 8.43 -12.60
C ALA A 325 -17.93 8.28 -11.25
N MET A 326 -17.90 9.33 -10.43
CA MET A 326 -17.22 9.29 -9.15
C MET A 326 -17.99 8.51 -8.08
N SER A 327 -19.34 8.44 -8.19
CA SER A 327 -20.14 7.54 -7.35
C SER A 327 -19.80 6.08 -7.62
N ASP A 328 -19.59 5.70 -8.87
CA ASP A 328 -19.16 4.36 -9.23
C ASP A 328 -17.73 4.06 -8.74
N TYR A 329 -16.81 5.02 -8.87
CA TYR A 329 -15.48 4.92 -8.26
C TYR A 329 -15.57 4.62 -6.77
N HIS A 330 -16.36 5.39 -6.02
CA HIS A 330 -16.56 5.21 -4.59
C HIS A 330 -17.09 3.80 -4.26
N ARG A 331 -18.17 3.37 -4.92
CA ARG A 331 -18.77 2.06 -4.69
C ARG A 331 -17.83 0.91 -5.04
N ALA A 332 -17.13 1.00 -6.18
CA ALA A 332 -16.21 -0.04 -6.63
C ALA A 332 -15.00 -0.17 -5.70
N ARG A 333 -14.43 0.96 -5.23
CA ARG A 333 -13.36 0.97 -4.24
C ARG A 333 -13.82 0.24 -2.97
N ASP A 334 -14.91 0.67 -2.35
CA ASP A 334 -15.36 0.14 -1.07
C ASP A 334 -15.74 -1.33 -1.17
N ALA A 335 -16.47 -1.73 -2.20
CA ALA A 335 -16.85 -3.13 -2.41
C ALA A 335 -15.63 -4.05 -2.54
N THR A 336 -14.56 -3.56 -3.17
CA THR A 336 -13.35 -4.36 -3.36
C THR A 336 -12.52 -4.51 -2.09
N VAL A 337 -12.46 -3.46 -1.25
CA VAL A 337 -11.50 -3.44 -0.13
C VAL A 337 -12.10 -3.80 1.22
N LYS A 338 -13.42 -3.73 1.38
CA LYS A 338 -14.08 -3.82 2.69
C LYS A 338 -13.73 -5.10 3.45
N ALA A 339 -13.82 -6.26 2.79
CA ALA A 339 -13.49 -7.55 3.41
C ALA A 339 -12.01 -7.63 3.84
N MET A 340 -11.09 -7.14 2.99
CA MET A 340 -9.67 -7.10 3.32
C MET A 340 -9.36 -6.06 4.42
N TYR A 341 -10.10 -4.95 4.47
CA TYR A 341 -9.98 -3.96 5.54
C TYR A 341 -10.34 -4.58 6.90
N GLU A 342 -11.45 -5.27 6.98
CA GLU A 342 -11.90 -5.92 8.22
C GLU A 342 -10.94 -7.02 8.65
N PHE A 343 -10.50 -7.86 7.72
CA PHE A 343 -9.48 -8.89 7.95
C PHE A 343 -8.16 -8.29 8.44
N THR A 344 -7.68 -7.21 7.80
CA THR A 344 -6.47 -6.50 8.21
C THR A 344 -6.60 -5.93 9.61
N CYS A 345 -7.72 -5.29 9.94
CA CYS A 345 -7.96 -4.74 11.27
C CYS A 345 -8.01 -5.84 12.35
N GLN A 346 -8.56 -7.01 12.02
CA GLN A 346 -8.56 -8.15 12.94
C GLN A 346 -7.14 -8.65 13.20
N LEU A 347 -6.34 -8.86 12.15
CA LEU A 347 -4.95 -9.28 12.29
C LEU A 347 -4.09 -8.26 13.05
N ALA A 348 -4.35 -6.98 12.86
CA ALA A 348 -3.58 -5.89 13.47
C ALA A 348 -3.76 -5.79 15.00
N THR A 349 -4.75 -6.45 15.57
CA THR A 349 -4.88 -6.55 17.03
C THR A 349 -3.81 -7.42 17.65
N LEU A 350 -3.21 -8.33 16.88
CA LEU A 350 -2.29 -9.38 17.33
C LEU A 350 -2.88 -10.28 18.44
N GLU A 351 -4.20 -10.30 18.58
CA GLU A 351 -4.89 -11.23 19.49
C GLU A 351 -4.87 -12.64 18.88
N PRO A 352 -4.77 -13.68 19.71
CA PRO A 352 -4.86 -15.04 19.24
C PRO A 352 -6.16 -15.27 18.47
N PRO A 353 -6.13 -15.96 17.33
CA PRO A 353 -7.35 -16.24 16.59
C PRO A 353 -8.30 -17.15 17.38
N PRO A 354 -9.62 -17.10 17.13
CA PRO A 354 -10.58 -18.00 17.75
C PRO A 354 -10.24 -19.47 17.56
N PRO A 355 -10.66 -20.38 18.46
CA PRO A 355 -10.33 -21.80 18.40
C PRO A 355 -10.65 -22.47 17.05
N GLU A 356 -11.76 -22.09 16.41
CA GLU A 356 -12.12 -22.62 15.09
C GLU A 356 -11.11 -22.19 14.01
N THR A 357 -10.63 -20.96 14.09
CA THR A 357 -9.57 -20.47 13.17
C THR A 357 -8.24 -21.16 13.44
N GLN A 358 -7.90 -21.42 14.70
CA GLN A 358 -6.70 -22.19 15.03
C GLN A 358 -6.76 -23.63 14.48
N GLN A 359 -7.91 -24.29 14.58
CA GLN A 359 -8.15 -25.62 13.99
C GLN A 359 -8.03 -25.58 12.45
N LEU A 360 -8.59 -24.55 11.82
CA LEU A 360 -8.46 -24.37 10.37
C LEU A 360 -7.00 -24.17 9.96
N LEU A 361 -6.23 -23.33 10.68
CA LEU A 361 -4.79 -23.13 10.40
C LEU A 361 -4.00 -24.44 10.53
N ALA A 362 -4.31 -25.25 11.52
CA ALA A 362 -3.71 -26.57 11.68
C ALA A 362 -4.10 -27.53 10.53
N ALA A 363 -5.36 -27.48 10.05
CA ALA A 363 -5.83 -28.31 8.94
C ALA A 363 -5.23 -27.89 7.58
N ILE A 364 -4.85 -26.62 7.43
CA ILE A 364 -4.14 -26.12 6.24
C ILE A 364 -2.72 -26.70 6.15
N HIS A 365 -2.07 -26.93 7.29
CA HIS A 365 -0.70 -27.43 7.33
C HIS A 365 -0.59 -28.81 6.67
N GLY A 366 0.39 -28.94 5.75
CA GLY A 366 0.60 -30.16 4.96
C GLY A 366 -0.28 -30.29 3.72
N ASN A 367 -1.33 -29.46 3.57
CA ASN A 367 -2.16 -29.40 2.37
C ASN A 367 -1.66 -28.27 1.45
N LYS A 368 -0.99 -28.65 0.35
CA LYS A 368 -0.37 -27.66 -0.54
C LYS A 368 -1.37 -26.67 -1.12
N GLU A 369 -2.53 -27.12 -1.56
CA GLU A 369 -3.55 -26.25 -2.17
C GLU A 369 -4.09 -25.26 -1.14
N ALA A 370 -4.36 -25.71 0.08
CA ALA A 370 -4.82 -24.86 1.17
C ALA A 370 -3.73 -23.86 1.62
N MET A 371 -2.45 -24.27 1.64
CA MET A 371 -1.33 -23.37 1.93
C MET A 371 -1.15 -22.31 0.85
N ASP A 372 -1.28 -22.66 -0.43
CA ASP A 372 -1.28 -21.69 -1.53
C ASP A 372 -2.49 -20.75 -1.42
N GLY A 373 -3.67 -21.26 -1.07
CA GLY A 373 -4.87 -20.47 -0.78
C GLY A 373 -4.64 -19.45 0.35
N PHE A 374 -4.00 -19.87 1.44
CA PHE A 374 -3.68 -18.99 2.57
C PHE A 374 -2.65 -17.91 2.18
N ALA A 375 -1.65 -18.25 1.38
CA ALA A 375 -0.70 -17.29 0.83
C ALA A 375 -1.40 -16.26 -0.09
N ARG A 376 -2.32 -16.71 -0.95
CA ARG A 376 -3.13 -15.87 -1.83
C ARG A 376 -4.07 -14.95 -1.06
N LEU A 377 -4.69 -15.42 0.02
CA LEU A 377 -5.48 -14.58 0.93
C LEU A 377 -4.65 -13.41 1.45
N ASN A 378 -3.48 -13.69 2.01
CA ASN A 378 -2.60 -12.65 2.58
C ASN A 378 -2.03 -11.72 1.51
N ALA A 379 -1.81 -12.22 0.30
CA ALA A 379 -1.43 -11.41 -0.86
C ALA A 379 -2.59 -10.59 -1.47
N GLY A 380 -3.84 -10.84 -1.06
CA GLY A 380 -5.03 -10.20 -1.61
C GLY A 380 -5.36 -10.64 -3.04
N THR A 381 -4.87 -11.80 -3.48
CA THR A 381 -5.21 -12.39 -4.79
C THR A 381 -6.50 -13.19 -4.76
N ILE A 382 -6.92 -13.62 -3.59
CA ILE A 382 -8.29 -14.07 -3.29
C ILE A 382 -8.84 -13.27 -2.13
N SER A 383 -10.17 -13.16 -2.04
CA SER A 383 -10.82 -12.40 -0.98
C SER A 383 -10.92 -13.20 0.33
N PRO A 384 -11.00 -12.54 1.50
CA PRO A 384 -11.34 -13.22 2.74
C PRO A 384 -12.66 -13.99 2.68
N ALA A 385 -13.66 -13.45 1.99
CA ALA A 385 -14.97 -14.12 1.83
C ALA A 385 -14.85 -15.42 1.03
N GLU A 386 -13.99 -15.45 0.01
CA GLU A 386 -13.71 -16.65 -0.76
C GLU A 386 -12.94 -17.69 0.06
N PHE A 387 -11.86 -17.28 0.73
CA PHE A 387 -11.03 -18.20 1.50
C PHE A 387 -11.77 -18.79 2.72
N PHE A 388 -12.48 -17.97 3.48
CA PHE A 388 -13.25 -18.41 4.64
C PHE A 388 -14.68 -18.85 4.30
N GLY A 389 -15.02 -18.96 3.01
CA GLY A 389 -16.32 -19.47 2.56
C GLY A 389 -16.54 -20.91 3.03
N GLN A 390 -17.79 -21.25 3.38
CA GLN A 390 -18.14 -22.54 3.99
C GLN A 390 -17.69 -23.75 3.17
N GLU A 391 -17.79 -23.66 1.84
CA GLU A 391 -17.38 -24.75 0.95
C GLU A 391 -15.87 -24.99 1.03
N ASN A 392 -15.05 -23.93 0.92
CA ASN A 392 -13.60 -24.03 1.01
C ASN A 392 -13.14 -24.54 2.39
N VAL A 393 -13.73 -23.99 3.46
CA VAL A 393 -13.41 -24.43 4.83
C VAL A 393 -13.75 -25.91 5.03
N ARG A 394 -14.92 -26.38 4.54
CA ARG A 394 -15.27 -27.80 4.61
C ARG A 394 -14.32 -28.69 3.82
N ALA A 395 -13.92 -28.26 2.63
CA ALA A 395 -12.94 -28.99 1.82
C ALA A 395 -11.58 -29.14 2.53
N ILE A 396 -11.07 -28.06 3.11
CA ILE A 396 -9.82 -28.07 3.87
C ILE A 396 -9.93 -29.00 5.08
N MET A 397 -10.99 -28.90 5.88
CA MET A 397 -11.19 -29.72 7.08
C MET A 397 -11.37 -31.20 6.74
N ALA A 398 -12.06 -31.52 5.63
CA ALA A 398 -12.23 -32.89 5.18
C ALA A 398 -10.93 -33.52 4.68
N ALA A 399 -10.04 -32.74 4.08
CA ALA A 399 -8.74 -33.21 3.61
C ALA A 399 -7.73 -33.47 4.75
N ALA A 400 -7.97 -32.90 5.94
CA ALA A 400 -7.12 -33.04 7.11
C ALA A 400 -7.60 -34.16 8.08
N ALA A 401 -8.83 -34.71 7.88
CA ALA A 401 -9.41 -35.80 8.66
C ALA A 401 -8.94 -37.16 8.15
#